data_814bed0560c7a6a55a40452451c0cac9
#
_entry.id   814bed0560c7a6a55a40452451c0cac9
#
_cell.length_a   1.000
_cell.length_b   1.000
_cell.length_c   1.000
_cell.angle_alpha   90.00
_cell.angle_beta   90.00
_cell.angle_gamma   90.00
#
_symmetry.space_group_name_H-M   'P 1'
#
loop_
_entity.id
_entity.type
_entity.pdbx_description
1 polymer ?
#
loop_
_entity_poly.entity_id
_entity_poly.type
_entity_poly.pdbx_seq_one_letter_code
_entity_poly.pdbx_strand_id
1 'polypeptide(L)'
;AYVRLSKTHCFPEFTSRVCPALCEAACTCGLHAKPVSTKENERAVIEYAYANGLVKGEEPKVRTGKKVAVIGSGPAGLSAAWNLNKRGHSVTVYERHDRVGGLLRYGIPNMKLDKSIIDRRIEVMKAAGIKFICNADVGKDISGKELEKEYDRVILCGGASHPRDIQVPGRDAKGIWFAVDFLGTVTKQLLDTNFEKVPYELAKGKNVLVIGGGDTGNDCVGTSIRLGAASVTQLEMMP
;
A
#
# COMPACT_ATOMS: atom_id res chain seq x y z
N ALA A 1 -23.05 10.77 -3.44
CA ALA A 1 -22.10 10.34 -2.40
C ALA A 1 -20.67 10.35 -2.93
N TYR A 2 -20.32 9.62 -4.04
CA TYR A 2 -18.96 9.50 -4.58
C TYR A 2 -18.29 10.85 -4.87
N VAL A 3 -18.96 11.75 -5.61
CA VAL A 3 -18.41 13.09 -5.95
C VAL A 3 -18.07 13.89 -4.69
N ARG A 4 -18.87 13.77 -3.63
CA ARG A 4 -18.59 14.45 -2.36
C ARG A 4 -17.39 13.84 -1.64
N LEU A 5 -17.34 12.51 -1.54
CA LEU A 5 -16.25 11.78 -0.92
C LEU A 5 -14.92 12.04 -1.61
N SER A 6 -14.88 11.99 -2.95
CA SER A 6 -13.65 12.13 -3.74
C SER A 6 -13.05 13.55 -3.76
N LYS A 7 -13.74 14.57 -3.20
CA LYS A 7 -13.18 15.92 -3.06
C LYS A 7 -11.99 15.97 -2.10
N THR A 8 -12.05 15.21 -1.03
CA THR A 8 -11.05 15.22 0.05
C THR A 8 -10.39 13.86 0.26
N HIS A 9 -11.01 12.77 -0.23
CA HIS A 9 -10.52 11.42 -0.06
C HIS A 9 -10.12 10.80 -1.41
N CYS A 10 -8.80 10.56 -1.58
CA CYS A 10 -8.26 10.11 -2.85
C CYS A 10 -8.56 8.64 -3.15
N PHE A 11 -8.47 7.76 -2.15
CA PHE A 11 -8.45 6.31 -2.31
C PHE A 11 -9.32 5.58 -1.29
N PRO A 12 -10.65 5.78 -1.30
CA PRO A 12 -11.56 5.08 -0.40
C PRO A 12 -11.48 3.56 -0.52
N GLU A 13 -11.13 3.05 -1.71
CA GLU A 13 -10.94 1.62 -1.95
C GLU A 13 -9.77 1.01 -1.16
N PHE A 14 -8.75 1.80 -0.82
CA PHE A 14 -7.65 1.33 0.02
C PHE A 14 -7.99 1.46 1.50
N THR A 15 -8.41 2.65 1.95
CA THR A 15 -8.70 2.91 3.36
C THR A 15 -9.84 2.04 3.88
N SER A 16 -10.89 1.85 3.10
CA SER A 16 -12.01 0.97 3.49
C SER A 16 -11.61 -0.50 3.71
N ARG A 17 -10.42 -0.91 3.27
CA ARG A 17 -9.91 -2.27 3.45
C ARG A 17 -8.83 -2.37 4.53
N VAL A 18 -7.94 -1.37 4.61
CA VAL A 18 -6.73 -1.45 5.43
C VAL A 18 -6.72 -0.54 6.65
N CYS A 19 -7.57 0.49 6.71
CA CYS A 19 -7.61 1.39 7.85
C CYS A 19 -8.14 0.66 9.09
N PRO A 20 -7.51 0.80 10.27
CA PRO A 20 -8.00 0.22 11.53
C PRO A 20 -9.30 0.85 12.04
N ALA A 21 -9.77 1.94 11.40
CA ALA A 21 -11.03 2.63 11.69
C ALA A 21 -11.17 3.09 13.16
N LEU A 22 -10.15 3.75 13.69
CA LEU A 22 -10.17 4.33 15.04
C LEU A 22 -11.34 5.29 15.23
N CYS A 23 -11.83 5.92 14.16
CA CYS A 23 -13.04 6.75 14.18
C CYS A 23 -14.31 5.96 14.51
N GLU A 24 -14.38 4.67 14.16
CA GLU A 24 -15.48 3.79 14.56
C GLU A 24 -15.36 3.42 16.05
N ALA A 25 -14.15 3.08 16.51
CA ALA A 25 -13.89 2.76 17.90
C ALA A 25 -14.17 3.95 18.84
N ALA A 26 -13.88 5.16 18.39
CA ALA A 26 -14.13 6.40 19.14
C ALA A 26 -15.52 7.01 18.93
N CYS A 27 -16.39 6.35 18.17
CA CYS A 27 -17.71 6.90 17.84
C CYS A 27 -18.62 6.96 19.06
N THR A 28 -19.12 8.15 19.40
CA THR A 28 -20.02 8.34 20.54
C THR A 28 -21.38 7.64 20.37
N CYS A 29 -21.80 7.33 19.13
CA CYS A 29 -22.97 6.47 18.90
C CYS A 29 -22.79 5.10 19.56
N GLY A 30 -21.54 4.63 19.69
CA GLY A 30 -21.20 3.37 20.37
C GLY A 30 -21.57 3.31 21.85
N LEU A 31 -21.88 4.44 22.49
CA LEU A 31 -22.36 4.50 23.88
C LEU A 31 -23.80 3.99 24.03
N HIS A 32 -24.59 4.06 22.98
CA HIS A 32 -26.05 3.74 23.03
C HIS A 32 -26.46 2.71 21.98
N ALA A 33 -25.68 2.57 20.90
CA ALA A 33 -25.97 1.70 19.77
C ALA A 33 -24.66 1.22 19.11
N LYS A 34 -24.73 0.72 17.88
CA LYS A 34 -23.53 0.41 17.10
C LYS A 34 -22.87 1.69 16.59
N PRO A 35 -21.53 1.76 16.55
CA PRO A 35 -20.80 2.86 15.91
C PRO A 35 -21.22 3.05 14.44
N VAL A 36 -21.03 4.26 13.92
CA VAL A 36 -21.20 4.51 12.47
C VAL A 36 -20.13 3.75 11.69
N SER A 37 -20.56 2.87 10.77
CA SER A 37 -19.68 2.02 9.95
C SER A 37 -18.99 2.83 8.84
N THR A 38 -18.04 3.67 9.17
CA THR A 38 -17.38 4.58 8.22
C THR A 38 -16.63 3.81 7.12
N LYS A 39 -15.91 2.75 7.45
CA LYS A 39 -15.21 1.90 6.49
C LYS A 39 -16.15 1.27 5.47
N GLU A 40 -17.22 0.64 5.93
CA GLU A 40 -18.17 -0.02 5.04
C GLU A 40 -18.93 1.01 4.17
N ASN A 41 -19.21 2.20 4.71
CA ASN A 41 -19.79 3.29 3.93
C ASN A 41 -18.85 3.76 2.82
N GLU A 42 -17.58 3.97 3.13
CA GLU A 42 -16.56 4.31 2.12
C GLU A 42 -16.45 3.22 1.06
N ARG A 43 -16.43 1.94 1.49
CA ARG A 43 -16.36 0.78 0.60
C ARG A 43 -17.56 0.69 -0.31
N ALA A 44 -18.78 0.80 0.24
CA ALA A 44 -20.00 0.76 -0.54
C ALA A 44 -20.04 1.88 -1.60
N VAL A 45 -19.67 3.10 -1.21
CA VAL A 45 -19.65 4.25 -2.13
C VAL A 45 -18.65 4.05 -3.26
N ILE A 46 -17.43 3.61 -2.96
CA ILE A 46 -16.41 3.47 -4.00
C ILE A 46 -16.63 2.27 -4.91
N GLU A 47 -17.07 1.12 -4.36
CA GLU A 47 -17.38 -0.05 -5.18
C GLU A 47 -18.57 0.22 -6.10
N TYR A 48 -19.61 0.88 -5.60
CA TYR A 48 -20.71 1.35 -6.45
C TYR A 48 -20.21 2.27 -7.56
N ALA A 49 -19.30 3.19 -7.25
CA ALA A 49 -18.77 4.13 -8.23
C ALA A 49 -17.96 3.42 -9.33
N TYR A 50 -17.15 2.40 -9.00
CA TYR A 50 -16.46 1.59 -9.98
C TYR A 50 -17.44 0.76 -10.83
N ALA A 51 -18.38 0.07 -10.19
CA ALA A 51 -19.37 -0.77 -10.88
C ALA A 51 -20.23 0.00 -11.88
N ASN A 52 -20.47 1.29 -11.63
CA ASN A 52 -21.29 2.16 -12.50
C ASN A 52 -20.44 3.11 -13.39
N GLY A 53 -19.13 2.89 -13.51
CA GLY A 53 -18.26 3.68 -14.39
C GLY A 53 -18.13 5.16 -13.99
N LEU A 54 -18.37 5.49 -12.72
CA LEU A 54 -18.25 6.86 -12.20
C LEU A 54 -16.79 7.24 -11.90
N VAL A 55 -15.93 6.24 -11.67
CA VAL A 55 -14.49 6.46 -11.47
C VAL A 55 -13.82 6.49 -12.82
N LYS A 56 -13.46 7.67 -13.28
CA LYS A 56 -12.86 7.88 -14.59
C LYS A 56 -11.46 8.46 -14.48
N GLY A 57 -10.58 8.02 -15.39
CA GLY A 57 -9.26 8.61 -15.61
C GLY A 57 -9.33 9.73 -16.63
N GLU A 58 -9.88 10.88 -16.24
CA GLU A 58 -9.97 12.03 -17.13
C GLU A 58 -8.73 12.92 -16.97
N GLU A 59 -8.12 13.28 -18.09
CA GLU A 59 -7.06 14.28 -18.08
C GLU A 59 -7.61 15.65 -17.68
N PRO A 60 -6.81 16.46 -16.97
CA PRO A 60 -7.21 17.83 -16.64
C PRO A 60 -7.41 18.65 -17.90
N LYS A 61 -8.49 19.42 -17.96
CA LYS A 61 -8.84 20.27 -19.11
C LYS A 61 -7.78 21.29 -19.51
N VAL A 62 -7.01 21.74 -18.51
CA VAL A 62 -5.92 22.70 -18.70
C VAL A 62 -4.65 22.17 -18.03
N ARG A 63 -3.57 22.14 -18.80
CA ARG A 63 -2.23 21.81 -18.30
C ARG A 63 -1.48 23.10 -17.94
N THR A 64 -0.82 23.09 -16.78
CA THR A 64 -0.04 24.24 -16.27
C THR A 64 1.33 24.40 -16.97
N GLY A 65 1.75 23.42 -17.76
CA GLY A 65 3.10 23.32 -18.30
C GLY A 65 4.17 22.89 -17.29
N LYS A 66 3.80 22.77 -16.00
CA LYS A 66 4.73 22.37 -14.94
C LYS A 66 4.86 20.84 -14.86
N LYS A 67 6.10 20.37 -14.72
CA LYS A 67 6.47 18.96 -14.58
C LYS A 67 6.85 18.66 -13.13
N VAL A 68 6.31 17.60 -12.56
CA VAL A 68 6.60 17.19 -11.19
C VAL A 68 7.04 15.71 -11.17
N ALA A 69 8.19 15.45 -10.57
CA ALA A 69 8.62 14.09 -10.23
C ALA A 69 8.14 13.72 -8.81
N VAL A 70 7.57 12.54 -8.66
CA VAL A 70 7.20 11.97 -7.36
C VAL A 70 8.03 10.71 -7.14
N ILE A 71 8.82 10.67 -6.07
CA ILE A 71 9.71 9.57 -5.76
C ILE A 71 9.05 8.64 -4.74
N GLY A 72 8.68 7.46 -5.21
CA GLY A 72 7.92 6.46 -4.47
C GLY A 72 6.45 6.43 -4.83
N SER A 73 5.92 5.22 -5.01
CA SER A 73 4.54 4.94 -5.40
C SER A 73 3.68 4.37 -4.27
N GLY A 74 4.11 4.53 -3.03
CA GLY A 74 3.26 4.23 -1.87
C GLY A 74 2.05 5.16 -1.77
N PRO A 75 1.18 5.00 -0.75
CA PRO A 75 -0.04 5.81 -0.59
C PRO A 75 0.21 7.32 -0.68
N ALA A 76 1.29 7.81 -0.07
CA ALA A 76 1.65 9.23 -0.09
C ALA A 76 1.99 9.71 -1.50
N GLY A 77 2.83 8.94 -2.24
CA GLY A 77 3.22 9.28 -3.61
C GLY A 77 2.04 9.23 -4.58
N LEU A 78 1.20 8.19 -4.47
CA LEU A 78 -0.01 8.09 -5.29
C LEU A 78 -0.98 9.26 -5.03
N SER A 79 -1.17 9.64 -3.76
CA SER A 79 -2.04 10.76 -3.39
C SER A 79 -1.48 12.11 -3.89
N ALA A 80 -0.18 12.34 -3.73
CA ALA A 80 0.49 13.51 -4.28
C ALA A 80 0.33 13.59 -5.80
N ALA A 81 0.65 12.48 -6.49
CA ALA A 81 0.55 12.41 -7.94
C ALA A 81 -0.89 12.66 -8.45
N TRP A 82 -1.89 12.05 -7.82
CA TRP A 82 -3.28 12.25 -8.18
C TRP A 82 -3.74 13.69 -8.02
N ASN A 83 -3.45 14.30 -6.87
CA ASN A 83 -3.87 15.68 -6.59
C ASN A 83 -3.14 16.70 -7.47
N LEU A 84 -1.87 16.51 -7.75
CA LEU A 84 -1.09 17.37 -8.63
C LEU A 84 -1.57 17.28 -10.08
N ASN A 85 -1.82 16.06 -10.56
CA ASN A 85 -2.35 15.86 -11.90
C ASN A 85 -3.72 16.52 -12.06
N LYS A 86 -4.63 16.37 -11.08
CA LYS A 86 -5.94 17.07 -11.09
C LYS A 86 -5.83 18.59 -11.15
N ARG A 87 -4.74 19.15 -10.66
CA ARG A 87 -4.44 20.60 -10.76
C ARG A 87 -3.76 20.99 -12.07
N GLY A 88 -3.60 20.04 -12.99
CA GLY A 88 -3.07 20.31 -14.33
C GLY A 88 -1.56 20.14 -14.47
N HIS A 89 -0.83 19.71 -13.43
CA HIS A 89 0.59 19.43 -13.57
C HIS A 89 0.84 18.11 -14.30
N SER A 90 1.93 18.02 -15.06
CA SER A 90 2.41 16.77 -15.65
C SER A 90 3.20 16.00 -14.60
N VAL A 91 2.74 14.81 -14.21
CA VAL A 91 3.32 14.07 -13.10
C VAL A 91 3.94 12.76 -13.58
N THR A 92 5.17 12.50 -13.15
CA THR A 92 5.85 11.21 -13.31
C THR A 92 6.17 10.66 -11.93
N VAL A 93 5.78 9.40 -11.68
CA VAL A 93 6.06 8.67 -10.43
C VAL A 93 7.17 7.67 -10.69
N TYR A 94 8.23 7.72 -9.90
CA TYR A 94 9.35 6.79 -9.92
C TYR A 94 9.20 5.77 -8.80
N GLU A 95 9.26 4.49 -9.14
CA GLU A 95 9.15 3.39 -8.18
C GLU A 95 10.35 2.46 -8.31
N ARG A 96 11.01 2.17 -7.19
CA ARG A 96 12.18 1.27 -7.18
C ARG A 96 11.83 -0.20 -7.44
N HIS A 97 10.62 -0.62 -7.11
CA HIS A 97 10.16 -1.98 -7.35
C HIS A 97 9.58 -2.15 -8.76
N ASP A 98 9.36 -3.39 -9.14
CA ASP A 98 8.77 -3.79 -10.42
C ASP A 98 7.28 -3.44 -10.58
N ARG A 99 6.61 -3.14 -9.47
CA ARG A 99 5.16 -2.78 -9.45
C ARG A 99 4.88 -1.60 -8.54
N VAL A 100 3.95 -0.78 -8.98
CA VAL A 100 3.45 0.38 -8.24
C VAL A 100 2.65 -0.05 -7.01
N GLY A 101 2.72 0.73 -5.93
CA GLY A 101 1.87 0.56 -4.75
C GLY A 101 2.61 0.59 -3.41
N GLY A 102 3.94 0.50 -3.40
CA GLY A 102 4.73 0.50 -2.16
C GLY A 102 4.26 -0.59 -1.19
N LEU A 103 4.02 -0.24 0.08
CA LEU A 103 3.55 -1.20 1.09
C LEU A 103 2.13 -1.71 0.84
N LEU A 104 1.26 -1.00 0.12
CA LEU A 104 -0.03 -1.55 -0.33
C LEU A 104 0.19 -2.80 -1.19
N ARG A 105 1.23 -2.78 -2.04
CA ARG A 105 1.58 -3.88 -2.93
C ARG A 105 2.30 -5.01 -2.19
N TYR A 106 3.39 -4.69 -1.49
CA TYR A 106 4.32 -5.69 -0.98
C TYR A 106 4.35 -5.83 0.55
N GLY A 107 3.74 -4.89 1.30
CA GLY A 107 3.69 -4.97 2.76
C GLY A 107 2.38 -5.52 3.33
N ILE A 108 1.28 -5.39 2.59
CA ILE A 108 -0.04 -5.86 3.01
C ILE A 108 -0.38 -7.15 2.25
N PRO A 109 -0.73 -8.26 2.92
CA PRO A 109 -1.04 -9.51 2.26
C PRO A 109 -2.34 -9.42 1.43
N ASN A 110 -2.44 -10.27 0.40
CA ASN A 110 -3.58 -10.27 -0.53
C ASN A 110 -4.92 -10.55 0.15
N MET A 111 -4.92 -11.32 1.23
CA MET A 111 -6.12 -11.61 2.03
C MET A 111 -6.76 -10.36 2.64
N LYS A 112 -5.98 -9.30 2.88
CA LYS A 112 -6.43 -8.02 3.45
C LYS A 112 -6.69 -6.99 2.36
N LEU A 113 -5.84 -6.96 1.34
CA LEU A 113 -5.97 -6.06 0.18
C LEU A 113 -5.63 -6.81 -1.10
N ASP A 114 -6.65 -7.20 -1.86
CA ASP A 114 -6.50 -7.78 -3.18
C ASP A 114 -5.78 -6.79 -4.11
N LYS A 115 -4.75 -7.28 -4.81
CA LYS A 115 -3.88 -6.42 -5.63
C LYS A 115 -4.57 -5.88 -6.87
N SER A 116 -5.62 -6.53 -7.34
CA SER A 116 -6.47 -6.01 -8.43
C SER A 116 -7.11 -4.66 -8.09
N ILE A 117 -7.35 -4.40 -6.78
CA ILE A 117 -7.87 -3.10 -6.30
C ILE A 117 -6.84 -1.99 -6.52
N ILE A 118 -5.55 -2.31 -6.35
CA ILE A 118 -4.47 -1.37 -6.64
C ILE A 118 -4.37 -1.18 -8.17
N ASP A 119 -4.36 -2.28 -8.92
CA ASP A 119 -4.18 -2.25 -10.37
C ASP A 119 -5.27 -1.41 -11.06
N ARG A 120 -6.55 -1.61 -10.71
CA ARG A 120 -7.64 -0.80 -11.28
C ARG A 120 -7.48 0.69 -10.98
N ARG A 121 -6.96 1.09 -9.81
CA ARG A 121 -6.67 2.51 -9.50
C ARG A 121 -5.51 3.04 -10.31
N ILE A 122 -4.46 2.25 -10.49
CA ILE A 122 -3.31 2.66 -11.30
C ILE A 122 -3.72 2.87 -12.75
N GLU A 123 -4.58 2.01 -13.31
CA GLU A 123 -5.10 2.21 -14.66
C GLU A 123 -5.92 3.52 -14.79
N VAL A 124 -6.74 3.86 -13.80
CA VAL A 124 -7.44 5.16 -13.76
C VAL A 124 -6.44 6.32 -13.72
N MET A 125 -5.35 6.20 -12.96
CA MET A 125 -4.33 7.24 -12.87
C MET A 125 -3.53 7.37 -14.16
N LYS A 126 -3.19 6.26 -14.82
CA LYS A 126 -2.55 6.26 -16.14
C LYS A 126 -3.45 6.92 -17.19
N ALA A 127 -4.72 6.55 -17.23
CA ALA A 127 -5.70 7.15 -18.13
C ALA A 127 -5.88 8.66 -17.89
N ALA A 128 -5.66 9.13 -16.66
CA ALA A 128 -5.64 10.56 -16.33
C ALA A 128 -4.33 11.26 -16.73
N GLY A 129 -3.37 10.56 -17.35
CA GLY A 129 -2.11 11.11 -17.85
C GLY A 129 -0.94 11.11 -16.87
N ILE A 130 -1.04 10.39 -15.75
CA ILE A 130 0.09 10.19 -14.82
C ILE A 130 1.01 9.09 -15.38
N LYS A 131 2.30 9.37 -15.43
CA LYS A 131 3.32 8.41 -15.87
C LYS A 131 3.90 7.66 -14.66
N PHE A 132 4.13 6.35 -14.81
CA PHE A 132 4.79 5.51 -13.82
C PHE A 132 6.03 4.87 -14.43
N ILE A 133 7.16 4.95 -13.74
CA ILE A 133 8.44 4.35 -14.10
C ILE A 133 8.85 3.43 -12.96
N CYS A 134 8.71 2.12 -13.17
CA CYS A 134 9.12 1.09 -12.22
C CYS A 134 10.57 0.66 -12.46
N ASN A 135 11.15 -0.10 -11.50
CA ASN A 135 12.56 -0.49 -11.50
C ASN A 135 13.50 0.72 -11.61
N ALA A 136 13.16 1.80 -10.92
CA ALA A 136 13.81 3.09 -10.97
C ALA A 136 14.10 3.59 -9.55
N ASP A 137 15.26 3.19 -9.01
CA ASP A 137 15.70 3.57 -7.67
C ASP A 137 16.43 4.91 -7.72
N VAL A 138 15.74 5.96 -7.32
CA VAL A 138 16.30 7.32 -7.30
C VAL A 138 17.33 7.45 -6.17
N GLY A 139 18.51 7.86 -6.54
CA GLY A 139 19.69 7.90 -5.66
C GLY A 139 20.66 6.75 -5.93
N LYS A 140 20.23 5.72 -6.67
CA LYS A 140 21.05 4.60 -7.08
C LYS A 140 21.13 4.48 -8.61
N ASP A 141 19.98 4.28 -9.25
CA ASP A 141 19.88 4.09 -10.72
C ASP A 141 19.64 5.42 -11.43
N ILE A 142 19.01 6.38 -10.77
CA ILE A 142 18.66 7.69 -11.29
C ILE A 142 19.21 8.76 -10.34
N SER A 143 19.93 9.72 -10.89
CA SER A 143 20.45 10.83 -10.09
C SER A 143 19.35 11.83 -9.70
N GLY A 144 19.25 12.15 -8.41
CA GLY A 144 18.35 13.21 -7.93
C GLY A 144 18.64 14.56 -8.57
N LYS A 145 19.94 14.88 -8.83
CA LYS A 145 20.34 16.12 -9.51
C LYS A 145 19.88 16.19 -10.98
N GLU A 146 19.74 15.05 -11.64
CA GLU A 146 19.18 15.00 -13.00
C GLU A 146 17.69 15.28 -12.97
N LEU A 147 16.97 14.71 -12.02
CA LEU A 147 15.55 15.00 -11.84
C LEU A 147 15.28 16.48 -11.50
N GLU A 148 16.13 17.10 -10.68
CA GLU A 148 16.02 18.54 -10.39
C GLU A 148 16.21 19.44 -11.63
N LYS A 149 16.94 18.99 -12.64
CA LYS A 149 17.11 19.70 -13.91
C LYS A 149 15.94 19.48 -14.88
N GLU A 150 15.36 18.29 -14.86
CA GLU A 150 14.29 17.87 -15.78
C GLU A 150 12.90 18.34 -15.31
N TYR A 151 12.67 18.39 -14.00
CA TYR A 151 11.39 18.69 -13.37
C TYR A 151 11.39 20.05 -12.67
N ASP A 152 10.27 20.75 -12.71
CA ASP A 152 10.08 21.99 -11.95
C ASP A 152 10.10 21.75 -10.44
N ARG A 153 9.65 20.57 -9.99
CA ARG A 153 9.68 20.14 -8.58
C ARG A 153 9.84 18.63 -8.46
N VAL A 154 10.50 18.23 -7.40
CA VAL A 154 10.65 16.83 -6.98
C VAL A 154 10.02 16.66 -5.59
N ILE A 155 9.19 15.63 -5.42
CA ILE A 155 8.52 15.31 -4.16
C ILE A 155 9.01 13.94 -3.70
N LEU A 156 9.55 13.89 -2.48
CA LEU A 156 10.05 12.68 -1.88
C LEU A 156 8.93 11.98 -1.08
N CYS A 157 8.53 10.79 -1.54
CA CYS A 157 7.53 9.93 -0.92
C CYS A 157 8.07 8.50 -0.72
N GLY A 158 9.38 8.39 -0.39
CA GLY A 158 10.13 7.13 -0.33
C GLY A 158 9.70 6.17 0.80
N GLY A 159 8.85 6.60 1.71
CA GLY A 159 8.43 5.79 2.87
C GLY A 159 9.55 5.57 3.88
N ALA A 160 9.36 4.60 4.78
CA ALA A 160 10.34 4.14 5.76
C ALA A 160 10.67 2.67 5.49
N SER A 161 11.89 2.39 5.08
CA SER A 161 12.35 1.04 4.75
C SER A 161 13.40 0.48 5.72
N HIS A 162 13.81 1.29 6.72
CA HIS A 162 14.72 0.82 7.76
C HIS A 162 13.91 0.27 8.93
N PRO A 163 13.93 -1.06 9.18
CA PRO A 163 13.13 -1.67 10.24
C PRO A 163 13.75 -1.37 11.61
N ARG A 164 12.90 -1.35 12.65
CA ARG A 164 13.37 -1.49 14.01
C ARG A 164 13.84 -2.91 14.23
N ASP A 165 14.93 -3.09 14.94
CA ASP A 165 15.47 -4.41 15.24
C ASP A 165 15.66 -4.62 16.73
N ILE A 166 15.57 -5.87 17.17
CA ILE A 166 15.79 -6.27 18.55
C ILE A 166 17.24 -6.72 18.71
N GLN A 167 17.93 -6.16 19.71
CA GLN A 167 19.32 -6.47 20.01
C GLN A 167 19.37 -7.59 21.06
N VAL A 168 19.37 -8.85 20.62
CA VAL A 168 19.41 -10.04 21.49
C VAL A 168 20.41 -11.06 20.94
N PRO A 169 21.01 -11.90 21.80
CA PRO A 169 21.84 -13.02 21.33
C PRO A 169 21.08 -13.94 20.37
N GLY A 170 21.74 -14.32 19.28
CA GLY A 170 21.14 -15.19 18.25
C GLY A 170 20.28 -14.47 17.21
N ARG A 171 20.28 -13.12 17.17
CA ARG A 171 19.53 -12.34 16.19
C ARG A 171 19.94 -12.64 14.74
N ASP A 172 21.17 -13.12 14.53
CA ASP A 172 21.76 -13.51 13.26
C ASP A 172 21.42 -14.96 12.83
N ALA A 173 20.64 -15.69 13.62
CA ALA A 173 20.24 -17.05 13.31
C ALA A 173 19.38 -17.08 12.03
N LYS A 174 19.52 -18.20 11.29
CA LYS A 174 18.71 -18.43 10.08
C LYS A 174 17.22 -18.58 10.43
N GLY A 175 16.37 -18.03 9.55
CA GLY A 175 14.92 -18.11 9.69
C GLY A 175 14.30 -16.94 10.44
N ILE A 176 15.10 -15.96 10.85
CA ILE A 176 14.61 -14.71 11.45
C ILE A 176 14.43 -13.67 10.33
N TRP A 177 13.20 -13.18 10.21
CA TRP A 177 12.79 -12.27 9.17
C TRP A 177 12.30 -10.94 9.74
N PHE A 178 12.56 -9.85 9.05
CA PHE A 178 11.74 -8.66 9.24
C PHE A 178 10.36 -8.88 8.62
N ALA A 179 9.33 -8.38 9.30
CA ALA A 179 7.95 -8.62 8.90
C ALA A 179 7.65 -8.17 7.46
N VAL A 180 8.13 -6.99 7.07
CA VAL A 180 7.91 -6.45 5.70
C VAL A 180 8.63 -7.28 4.65
N ASP A 181 9.83 -7.78 4.96
CA ASP A 181 10.58 -8.65 4.04
C ASP A 181 9.88 -10.00 3.85
N PHE A 182 9.38 -10.60 4.95
CA PHE A 182 8.60 -11.82 4.89
C PHE A 182 7.32 -11.65 4.05
N LEU A 183 6.51 -10.63 4.37
CA LEU A 183 5.26 -10.35 3.66
C LEU A 183 5.50 -9.99 2.19
N GLY A 184 6.56 -9.20 1.93
CA GLY A 184 6.97 -8.80 0.59
C GLY A 184 7.42 -9.99 -0.26
N THR A 185 8.22 -10.89 0.31
CA THR A 185 8.69 -12.12 -0.36
C THR A 185 7.51 -13.00 -0.75
N VAL A 186 6.58 -13.26 0.19
CA VAL A 186 5.38 -14.06 -0.07
C VAL A 186 4.53 -13.42 -1.16
N THR A 187 4.22 -12.14 -1.03
CA THR A 187 3.35 -11.44 -1.99
C THR A 187 4.00 -11.37 -3.37
N LYS A 188 5.32 -11.09 -3.44
CA LYS A 188 6.04 -11.05 -4.71
C LYS A 188 5.98 -12.39 -5.43
N GLN A 189 6.26 -13.49 -4.75
CA GLN A 189 6.23 -14.82 -5.36
C GLN A 189 4.81 -15.19 -5.85
N LEU A 190 3.79 -14.87 -5.07
CA LEU A 190 2.40 -15.07 -5.50
C LEU A 190 2.08 -14.28 -6.77
N LEU A 191 2.46 -13.01 -6.84
CA LEU A 191 2.20 -12.16 -8.00
C LEU A 191 3.03 -12.56 -9.23
N ASP A 192 4.30 -12.93 -9.04
CA ASP A 192 5.18 -13.33 -10.14
C ASP A 192 4.75 -14.64 -10.79
N THR A 193 4.01 -15.48 -10.07
CA THR A 193 3.52 -16.77 -10.54
C THR A 193 2.00 -16.80 -10.76
N ASN A 194 1.35 -15.63 -10.75
CA ASN A 194 -0.11 -15.53 -10.83
C ASN A 194 -0.84 -16.46 -9.86
N PHE A 195 -0.33 -16.56 -8.62
CA PHE A 195 -0.81 -17.42 -7.53
C PHE A 195 -0.65 -18.94 -7.77
N GLU A 196 0.06 -19.37 -8.80
CA GLU A 196 0.29 -20.79 -9.06
C GLU A 196 1.30 -21.42 -8.10
N LYS A 197 2.28 -20.63 -7.62
CA LYS A 197 3.31 -21.11 -6.69
C LYS A 197 3.22 -20.35 -5.37
N VAL A 198 2.91 -21.09 -4.31
CA VAL A 198 2.87 -20.58 -2.94
C VAL A 198 4.17 -20.94 -2.23
N PRO A 199 4.86 -19.99 -1.58
CA PRO A 199 6.14 -20.25 -0.90
C PRO A 199 5.95 -20.98 0.44
N TYR A 200 5.40 -22.18 0.41
CA TYR A 200 5.14 -22.99 1.60
C TYR A 200 6.40 -23.26 2.44
N GLU A 201 7.56 -23.34 1.81
CA GLU A 201 8.86 -23.59 2.45
C GLU A 201 9.21 -22.56 3.53
N LEU A 202 8.62 -21.39 3.47
CA LEU A 202 8.87 -20.34 4.45
C LEU A 202 8.28 -20.68 5.82
N ALA A 203 7.10 -21.33 5.88
CA ALA A 203 6.41 -21.60 7.16
C ALA A 203 5.84 -23.01 7.32
N LYS A 204 5.65 -23.81 6.26
CA LYS A 204 5.00 -25.11 6.32
C LYS A 204 5.67 -26.04 7.32
N GLY A 205 4.87 -26.54 8.27
CA GLY A 205 5.31 -27.47 9.32
C GLY A 205 6.22 -26.84 10.38
N LYS A 206 6.46 -25.54 10.36
CA LYS A 206 7.30 -24.83 11.34
C LYS A 206 6.47 -24.26 12.48
N ASN A 207 7.09 -24.13 13.65
CA ASN A 207 6.58 -23.32 14.75
C ASN A 207 7.08 -21.89 14.53
N VAL A 208 6.16 -20.96 14.32
CA VAL A 208 6.46 -19.55 13.99
C VAL A 208 6.23 -18.68 15.22
N LEU A 209 7.21 -17.86 15.54
CA LEU A 209 7.10 -16.82 16.58
C LEU A 209 7.06 -15.46 15.91
N VAL A 210 6.01 -14.69 16.16
CA VAL A 210 5.84 -13.30 15.71
C VAL A 210 6.05 -12.38 16.90
N ILE A 211 6.99 -11.43 16.77
CA ILE A 211 7.28 -10.42 17.80
C ILE A 211 6.65 -9.10 17.38
N GLY A 212 5.63 -8.68 18.13
CA GLY A 212 4.83 -7.49 17.91
C GLY A 212 3.36 -7.78 17.59
N GLY A 213 2.45 -7.10 18.29
CA GLY A 213 0.99 -7.33 18.26
C GLY A 213 0.22 -6.39 17.31
N GLY A 214 0.89 -5.46 16.62
CA GLY A 214 0.23 -4.54 15.71
C GLY A 214 -0.27 -5.18 14.42
N ASP A 215 -0.90 -4.39 13.55
CA ASP A 215 -1.47 -4.84 12.25
C ASP A 215 -0.48 -5.67 11.41
N THR A 216 0.78 -5.22 11.35
CA THR A 216 1.83 -5.96 10.60
C THR A 216 2.11 -7.33 11.21
N GLY A 217 2.11 -7.44 12.54
CA GLY A 217 2.25 -8.72 13.24
C GLY A 217 1.09 -9.65 12.92
N ASN A 218 -0.15 -9.15 12.98
CA ASN A 218 -1.35 -9.89 12.60
C ASN A 218 -1.30 -10.37 11.13
N ASP A 219 -0.79 -9.55 10.23
CA ASP A 219 -0.60 -9.91 8.83
C ASP A 219 0.43 -11.05 8.68
N CYS A 220 1.50 -11.05 9.49
CA CYS A 220 2.47 -12.15 9.55
C CYS A 220 1.85 -13.43 10.11
N VAL A 221 1.05 -13.36 11.20
CA VAL A 221 0.30 -14.50 11.75
C VAL A 221 -0.59 -15.13 10.68
N GLY A 222 -1.46 -14.30 10.06
CA GLY A 222 -2.38 -14.78 9.05
C GLY A 222 -1.70 -15.36 7.82
N THR A 223 -0.56 -14.80 7.41
CA THR A 223 0.26 -15.31 6.31
C THR A 223 0.91 -16.63 6.68
N SER A 224 1.51 -16.75 7.87
CA SER A 224 2.16 -17.98 8.34
C SER A 224 1.19 -19.15 8.42
N ILE A 225 -0.04 -18.92 8.93
CA ILE A 225 -1.09 -19.93 8.97
C ILE A 225 -1.43 -20.41 7.55
N ARG A 226 -1.60 -19.51 6.60
CA ARG A 226 -1.90 -19.84 5.19
C ARG A 226 -0.77 -20.57 4.49
N LEU A 227 0.46 -20.34 4.91
CA LEU A 227 1.63 -21.09 4.46
C LEU A 227 1.79 -22.45 5.13
N GLY A 228 0.86 -22.85 6.03
CA GLY A 228 0.84 -24.15 6.65
C GLY A 228 1.78 -24.31 7.85
N ALA A 229 2.00 -23.26 8.62
CA ALA A 229 2.72 -23.34 9.89
C ALA A 229 2.07 -24.37 10.82
N ALA A 230 2.88 -25.13 11.56
CA ALA A 230 2.40 -26.08 12.55
C ALA A 230 1.82 -25.37 13.79
N SER A 231 2.43 -24.26 14.18
CA SER A 231 1.91 -23.34 15.19
C SER A 231 2.36 -21.91 14.91
N VAL A 232 1.59 -20.93 15.38
CA VAL A 232 1.98 -19.53 15.37
C VAL A 232 1.73 -18.93 16.74
N THR A 233 2.79 -18.39 17.35
CA THR A 233 2.72 -17.67 18.62
C THR A 233 3.06 -16.22 18.37
N GLN A 234 2.25 -15.30 18.90
CA GLN A 234 2.50 -13.87 18.80
C GLN A 234 2.81 -13.31 20.20
N LEU A 235 3.90 -12.55 20.30
CA LEU A 235 4.27 -11.84 21.53
C LEU A 235 3.94 -10.36 21.39
N GLU A 236 3.27 -9.82 22.39
CA GLU A 236 2.94 -8.40 22.51
C GLU A 236 3.39 -7.89 23.88
N MET A 237 3.94 -6.68 23.88
CA MET A 237 4.38 -6.01 25.11
C MET A 237 3.25 -5.25 25.81
N MET A 238 2.26 -4.82 25.03
CA MET A 238 1.12 -4.08 25.56
C MET A 238 0.01 -5.04 25.96
N PRO A 239 -0.68 -4.78 27.08
CA PRO A 239 -1.78 -5.61 27.55
C PRO A 239 -3.00 -5.53 26.61
#